data_1e1ed48e083293c1f95d8b91f10ccc62
#
_entry.id   1e1ed48e083293c1f95d8b91f10ccc62
#
_cell.length_a   1.000
_cell.length_b   1.000
_cell.length_c   1.000
_cell.angle_alpha   90.00
_cell.angle_beta   90.00
_cell.angle_gamma   90.00
#
_symmetry.space_group_name_H-M   'P 1'
#
loop_
_entity.id
_entity.type
_entity.pdbx_description
1 polymer ?
#
loop_
_entity_poly.entity_id
_entity_poly.type
_entity_poly.pdbx_seq_one_letter_code
_entity_poly.pdbx_strand_id
1 'polypeptide(L)'
;ITATKNMTDVEFNSTFGYAPTSTNVQFNGNQESVTVNVNVTATTIELKSARIGDLVIKQIYYAGSHTTQGASFRDQFIEIYNNSNEVIYADGLYIGQLYGKNNTTTSTFTLPNGQFDWSQSIGMTLGNSANTNYVYADYVIRIPGTGNEYPIQPGASIVIAQSALNHKAPLVDNNGEPLSVQNPALTVDLSAADFEVYLGDFRTSIGEAPYVYDIQNPAVRDMEIAYWGRPGYYSGNRDFL
;
A
#
# COMPACT_ATOMS: atom_id res chain seq x y z
N ILE A 1 23.57 18.40 4.81
CA ILE A 1 23.25 19.34 3.72
C ILE A 1 22.32 18.63 2.76
N THR A 2 21.22 19.26 2.43
CA THR A 2 20.26 18.77 1.43
C THR A 2 20.28 19.70 0.21
N ALA A 3 20.16 19.12 -0.97
CA ALA A 3 19.98 19.87 -2.21
C ALA A 3 18.79 19.31 -2.97
N THR A 4 17.99 20.21 -3.54
CA THR A 4 16.83 19.87 -4.36
C THR A 4 16.88 20.71 -5.64
N LYS A 5 16.61 20.07 -6.78
CA LYS A 5 16.44 20.75 -8.06
C LYS A 5 15.16 20.24 -8.74
N ASN A 6 14.27 21.15 -9.07
CA ASN A 6 13.16 20.89 -9.98
C ASN A 6 13.59 21.20 -11.41
N MET A 7 13.25 20.35 -12.35
CA MET A 7 13.48 20.56 -13.77
C MET A 7 12.16 20.69 -14.50
N THR A 8 12.10 21.68 -15.42
CA THR A 8 11.03 21.73 -16.41
C THR A 8 11.25 20.65 -17.47
N ASP A 9 10.22 20.31 -18.25
CA ASP A 9 10.31 19.33 -19.33
C ASP A 9 11.39 19.69 -20.36
N VAL A 10 11.55 20.97 -20.64
CA VAL A 10 12.56 21.48 -21.58
C VAL A 10 13.97 21.27 -21.02
N GLU A 11 14.20 21.61 -19.75
CA GLU A 11 15.50 21.39 -19.09
C GLU A 11 15.83 19.91 -18.98
N PHE A 12 14.82 19.08 -18.64
CA PHE A 12 15.01 17.64 -18.55
C PHE A 12 15.37 17.03 -19.91
N ASN A 13 14.62 17.37 -20.96
CA ASN A 13 14.89 16.87 -22.32
C ASN A 13 16.26 17.33 -22.82
N SER A 14 16.63 18.58 -22.59
CA SER A 14 17.94 19.08 -22.97
C SER A 14 19.11 18.41 -22.21
N THR A 15 18.87 17.95 -20.99
CA THR A 15 19.89 17.32 -20.14
C THR A 15 20.05 15.83 -20.42
N PHE A 16 18.93 15.12 -20.63
CA PHE A 16 18.90 13.65 -20.72
C PHE A 16 18.59 13.11 -22.11
N GLY A 17 18.18 13.95 -23.06
CA GLY A 17 17.94 13.59 -24.45
C GLY A 17 16.61 12.87 -24.71
N TYR A 18 15.71 12.84 -23.74
CA TYR A 18 14.36 12.30 -23.90
C TYR A 18 13.34 13.09 -23.07
N ALA A 19 12.07 13.04 -23.46
CA ALA A 19 11.01 13.73 -22.74
C ALA A 19 10.70 13.01 -21.41
N PRO A 20 10.45 13.75 -20.31
CA PRO A 20 10.00 13.15 -19.08
C PRO A 20 8.59 12.57 -19.28
N THR A 21 8.28 11.48 -18.57
CA THR A 21 6.95 10.86 -18.60
C THR A 21 5.98 11.53 -17.62
N SER A 22 6.46 12.47 -16.80
CA SER A 22 5.66 13.30 -15.89
C SER A 22 6.17 14.73 -15.90
N THR A 23 5.28 15.70 -15.69
CA THR A 23 5.57 17.13 -15.80
C THR A 23 6.39 17.71 -14.64
N ASN A 24 6.69 16.95 -13.60
CA ASN A 24 7.43 17.39 -12.43
C ASN A 24 8.55 16.41 -12.08
N VAL A 25 9.74 16.64 -12.64
CA VAL A 25 10.92 15.86 -12.25
C VAL A 25 11.69 16.60 -11.18
N GLN A 26 11.73 16.03 -9.99
CA GLN A 26 12.50 16.55 -8.87
C GLN A 26 13.73 15.67 -8.61
N PHE A 27 14.86 16.32 -8.45
CA PHE A 27 16.11 15.70 -8.04
C PHE A 27 16.42 16.07 -6.60
N ASN A 28 16.70 15.08 -5.77
CA ASN A 28 17.04 15.26 -4.37
C ASN A 28 18.38 14.61 -4.05
N GLY A 29 19.16 15.24 -3.20
CA GLY A 29 20.39 14.67 -2.65
C GLY A 29 20.57 15.08 -1.21
N ASN A 30 21.15 14.17 -0.42
CA ASN A 30 21.52 14.43 0.96
C ASN A 30 22.95 13.98 1.20
N GLN A 31 23.73 14.80 1.90
CA GLN A 31 25.04 14.44 2.40
C GLN A 31 25.11 14.74 3.88
N GLU A 32 25.31 13.69 4.66
CA GLU A 32 25.47 13.79 6.12
C GLU A 32 26.94 14.03 6.50
N SER A 33 27.15 14.46 7.73
CA SER A 33 28.47 14.63 8.33
C SER A 33 29.44 15.52 7.56
N VAL A 34 28.93 16.56 6.88
CA VAL A 34 29.78 17.53 6.19
C VAL A 34 30.43 18.45 7.20
N THR A 35 31.75 18.36 7.35
CA THR A 35 32.51 19.30 8.18
C THR A 35 32.70 20.62 7.40
N VAL A 36 32.11 21.69 7.89
CA VAL A 36 32.27 23.03 7.32
C VAL A 36 33.34 23.74 8.12
N ASN A 37 34.46 24.04 7.43
CA ASN A 37 35.54 24.86 7.98
C ASN A 37 35.98 25.91 6.95
N VAL A 38 36.90 26.78 7.35
CA VAL A 38 37.35 27.91 6.53
C VAL A 38 37.99 27.52 5.18
N ASN A 39 38.31 26.25 5.01
CA ASN A 39 38.96 25.74 3.80
C ASN A 39 38.00 25.00 2.87
N VAL A 40 36.73 24.85 3.24
CA VAL A 40 35.71 24.19 2.38
C VAL A 40 35.17 25.24 1.42
N THR A 41 35.62 25.18 0.17
CA THR A 41 35.21 26.10 -0.89
C THR A 41 34.07 25.52 -1.77
N ALA A 42 33.92 24.20 -1.79
CA ALA A 42 32.85 23.52 -2.52
C ALA A 42 32.60 22.13 -1.92
N THR A 43 31.37 21.68 -2.02
CA THR A 43 30.98 20.27 -1.77
C THR A 43 30.09 19.81 -2.91
N THR A 44 30.29 18.58 -3.34
CA THR A 44 29.45 17.94 -4.38
C THR A 44 28.41 17.08 -3.71
N ILE A 45 27.14 17.28 -4.07
CA ILE A 45 26.01 16.45 -3.63
C ILE A 45 25.48 15.77 -4.89
N GLU A 46 25.51 14.44 -4.89
CA GLU A 46 24.86 13.67 -5.94
C GLU A 46 23.34 13.81 -5.80
N LEU A 47 22.70 14.32 -6.84
CA LEU A 47 21.25 14.40 -6.91
C LEU A 47 20.70 13.16 -7.62
N LYS A 48 19.80 12.45 -6.97
CA LYS A 48 19.07 11.33 -7.58
C LYS A 48 17.70 11.83 -8.01
N SER A 49 17.28 11.45 -9.22
CA SER A 49 15.92 11.71 -9.64
C SER A 49 14.96 10.89 -8.77
N ALA A 50 14.14 11.56 -8.00
CA ALA A 50 12.92 10.97 -7.51
C ALA A 50 11.86 11.31 -8.57
N ARG A 51 11.40 10.33 -9.34
CA ARG A 51 10.10 10.45 -9.99
C ARG A 51 9.09 10.51 -8.86
N ILE A 52 8.46 11.65 -8.70
CA ILE A 52 7.21 11.70 -7.95
C ILE A 52 6.24 10.94 -8.84
N GLY A 53 5.80 9.76 -8.40
CA GLY A 53 4.81 8.98 -9.14
C GLY A 53 3.54 9.80 -9.30
N ASP A 54 2.82 9.57 -10.38
CA ASP A 54 1.53 10.22 -10.62
C ASP A 54 0.52 9.85 -9.52
N LEU A 55 0.53 8.59 -9.10
CA LEU A 55 -0.17 8.11 -7.91
C LEU A 55 0.83 7.80 -6.80
N VAL A 56 0.53 8.25 -5.59
CA VAL A 56 1.35 8.00 -4.41
C VAL A 56 0.49 7.48 -3.26
N ILE A 57 1.06 6.60 -2.44
CA ILE A 57 0.44 6.22 -1.17
C ILE A 57 0.61 7.41 -0.23
N LYS A 58 -0.50 8.08 0.10
CA LYS A 58 -0.50 9.24 0.99
C LYS A 58 -0.56 8.83 2.45
N GLN A 59 -1.33 7.79 2.75
CA GLN A 59 -1.50 7.27 4.10
C GLN A 59 -1.69 5.75 4.08
N ILE A 60 -1.10 5.09 5.07
CA ILE A 60 -1.39 3.72 5.46
C ILE A 60 -1.80 3.74 6.94
N TYR A 61 -3.05 3.39 7.21
CA TYR A 61 -3.56 3.23 8.56
C TYR A 61 -3.69 1.75 8.86
N TYR A 62 -2.64 1.16 9.45
CA TYR A 62 -2.45 -0.30 9.49
C TYR A 62 -2.77 -0.95 10.85
N ALA A 63 -2.69 -0.19 11.95
CA ALA A 63 -2.71 -0.80 13.28
C ALA A 63 -4.05 -0.65 14.02
N GLY A 64 -5.00 0.13 13.48
CA GLY A 64 -6.13 0.61 14.26
C GLY A 64 -5.68 1.58 15.37
N SER A 65 -6.62 2.26 16.01
CA SER A 65 -6.28 3.30 16.99
C SER A 65 -5.97 2.74 18.37
N HIS A 66 -6.56 1.59 18.74
CA HIS A 66 -6.40 1.01 20.06
C HIS A 66 -6.86 -0.45 20.09
N THR A 67 -6.01 -1.32 20.60
CA THR A 67 -6.21 -2.78 20.54
C THR A 67 -7.42 -3.31 21.33
N THR A 68 -7.90 -2.60 22.34
CA THR A 68 -9.03 -3.03 23.19
C THR A 68 -10.21 -2.08 23.19
N GLN A 69 -10.00 -0.79 22.94
CA GLN A 69 -11.07 0.22 23.03
C GLN A 69 -11.51 0.74 21.65
N GLY A 70 -10.69 0.58 20.63
CA GLY A 70 -10.97 0.93 19.24
C GLY A 70 -11.45 -0.26 18.40
N ALA A 71 -11.43 -0.10 17.09
CA ALA A 71 -11.92 -1.13 16.16
C ALA A 71 -10.95 -2.30 15.92
N SER A 72 -9.75 -2.28 16.49
CA SER A 72 -8.79 -3.40 16.51
C SER A 72 -8.59 -4.04 15.13
N PHE A 73 -7.78 -3.40 14.28
CA PHE A 73 -7.45 -3.83 12.91
C PHE A 73 -8.60 -3.84 11.88
N ARG A 74 -9.85 -3.62 12.26
CA ARG A 74 -10.98 -3.58 11.32
C ARG A 74 -11.10 -2.26 10.56
N ASP A 75 -10.55 -1.18 11.12
CA ASP A 75 -10.58 0.18 10.57
C ASP A 75 -9.32 0.54 9.78
N GLN A 76 -8.65 -0.47 9.22
CA GLN A 76 -7.47 -0.27 8.36
C GLN A 76 -7.86 0.31 7.00
N PHE A 77 -7.00 1.17 6.46
CA PHE A 77 -7.18 1.72 5.11
C PHE A 77 -5.86 2.18 4.48
N ILE A 78 -5.87 2.27 3.16
CA ILE A 78 -4.85 2.91 2.34
C ILE A 78 -5.49 4.11 1.65
N GLU A 79 -4.81 5.26 1.67
CA GLU A 79 -5.17 6.43 0.87
C GLU A 79 -4.18 6.60 -0.28
N ILE A 80 -4.70 6.60 -1.51
CA ILE A 80 -3.95 6.83 -2.75
C ILE A 80 -4.28 8.23 -3.25
N TYR A 81 -3.26 9.02 -3.49
CA TYR A 81 -3.36 10.42 -3.88
C TYR A 81 -2.86 10.63 -5.30
N ASN A 82 -3.61 11.38 -6.10
CA ASN A 82 -3.17 11.85 -7.40
C ASN A 82 -2.29 13.10 -7.25
N ASN A 83 -1.00 12.89 -7.40
CA ASN A 83 0.03 13.93 -7.28
C ASN A 83 0.37 14.57 -8.65
N SER A 84 -0.35 14.23 -9.70
CA SER A 84 -0.20 14.80 -11.04
C SER A 84 -1.11 16.00 -11.26
N ASN A 85 -0.95 16.67 -12.40
CA ASN A 85 -1.82 17.75 -12.85
C ASN A 85 -2.93 17.27 -13.76
N GLU A 86 -3.07 15.96 -13.97
CA GLU A 86 -4.02 15.34 -14.87
C GLU A 86 -4.96 14.41 -14.11
N VAL A 87 -6.13 14.15 -14.68
CA VAL A 87 -7.03 13.13 -14.16
C VAL A 87 -6.43 11.76 -14.41
N ILE A 88 -6.30 10.96 -13.36
CA ILE A 88 -5.84 9.57 -13.45
C ILE A 88 -7.00 8.66 -13.11
N TYR A 89 -7.22 7.66 -13.96
CA TYR A 89 -8.22 6.64 -13.68
C TYR A 89 -7.60 5.51 -12.87
N ALA A 90 -8.23 5.17 -11.74
CA ALA A 90 -7.75 4.15 -10.83
C ALA A 90 -8.08 2.72 -11.29
N ASP A 91 -8.89 2.60 -12.33
CA ASP A 91 -9.30 1.33 -12.90
C ASP A 91 -8.10 0.42 -13.18
N GLY A 92 -8.17 -0.81 -12.70
CA GLY A 92 -7.12 -1.79 -12.91
C GLY A 92 -5.85 -1.58 -12.10
N LEU A 93 -5.81 -0.62 -11.17
CA LEU A 93 -4.67 -0.47 -10.25
C LEU A 93 -4.58 -1.70 -9.33
N TYR A 94 -3.40 -2.31 -9.31
CA TYR A 94 -3.10 -3.42 -8.41
C TYR A 94 -2.41 -2.92 -7.15
N ILE A 95 -2.81 -3.45 -6.01
CA ILE A 95 -2.22 -3.20 -4.71
C ILE A 95 -1.87 -4.55 -4.09
N GLY A 96 -0.66 -4.69 -3.57
CA GLY A 96 -0.22 -5.91 -2.93
C GLY A 96 0.69 -5.64 -1.74
N GLN A 97 0.57 -6.47 -0.72
CA GLN A 97 1.51 -6.50 0.39
C GLN A 97 2.67 -7.43 0.01
N LEU A 98 3.84 -6.83 -0.19
CA LEU A 98 5.03 -7.56 -0.60
C LEU A 98 5.85 -8.01 0.61
N TYR A 99 6.40 -9.21 0.52
CA TYR A 99 7.43 -9.64 1.46
C TYR A 99 8.69 -8.81 1.26
N GLY A 100 9.13 -8.18 2.34
CA GLY A 100 10.32 -7.35 2.37
C GLY A 100 11.49 -8.01 3.09
N LYS A 101 12.48 -7.19 3.43
CA LYS A 101 13.64 -7.60 4.21
C LYS A 101 13.23 -7.90 5.66
N ASN A 102 13.59 -9.08 6.14
CA ASN A 102 13.43 -9.45 7.54
C ASN A 102 14.68 -9.06 8.34
N ASN A 103 14.52 -8.21 9.33
CA ASN A 103 15.63 -7.79 10.20
C ASN A 103 15.82 -8.68 11.42
N THR A 104 15.00 -9.72 11.60
CA THR A 104 14.85 -10.33 12.92
C THR A 104 15.78 -11.50 13.20
N THR A 105 16.33 -12.18 12.22
CA THR A 105 17.32 -13.24 12.52
C THR A 105 17.93 -13.83 11.25
N THR A 106 19.22 -14.06 11.26
CA THR A 106 19.87 -14.97 10.32
C THR A 106 19.32 -16.39 10.53
N SER A 107 18.59 -16.89 9.55
CA SER A 107 18.16 -18.28 9.46
C SER A 107 18.70 -18.89 8.18
N THR A 108 18.57 -20.21 8.03
CA THR A 108 18.87 -20.90 6.76
C THR A 108 18.06 -20.37 5.56
N PHE A 109 16.99 -19.63 5.83
CA PHE A 109 16.12 -19.02 4.83
C PHE A 109 16.36 -17.52 4.62
N THR A 110 17.50 -17.01 5.07
CA THR A 110 17.84 -15.59 4.98
C THR A 110 19.19 -15.44 4.29
N LEU A 111 19.23 -14.63 3.25
CA LEU A 111 20.47 -14.23 2.57
C LEU A 111 21.32 -13.32 3.50
N PRO A 112 22.64 -13.21 3.25
CA PRO A 112 23.52 -12.36 4.07
C PRO A 112 23.11 -10.88 4.15
N ASN A 113 22.37 -10.39 3.15
CA ASN A 113 21.83 -9.03 3.11
C ASN A 113 20.52 -8.84 3.92
N GLY A 114 20.04 -9.91 4.58
CA GLY A 114 18.81 -9.93 5.37
C GLY A 114 17.53 -10.13 4.57
N GLN A 115 17.62 -10.39 3.27
CA GLN A 115 16.50 -10.75 2.41
C GLN A 115 16.14 -12.22 2.60
N PHE A 116 14.85 -12.58 2.42
CA PHE A 116 14.46 -13.99 2.36
C PHE A 116 15.13 -14.70 1.19
N ASP A 117 15.60 -15.93 1.44
CA ASP A 117 16.10 -16.81 0.39
C ASP A 117 14.95 -17.66 -0.19
N TRP A 118 14.26 -17.09 -1.16
CA TRP A 118 13.13 -17.74 -1.83
C TRP A 118 13.53 -19.00 -2.59
N SER A 119 14.82 -19.17 -2.91
CA SER A 119 15.31 -20.41 -3.55
C SER A 119 15.15 -21.63 -2.65
N GLN A 120 15.03 -21.44 -1.33
CA GLN A 120 14.82 -22.49 -0.34
C GLN A 120 13.33 -22.82 -0.09
N SER A 121 12.41 -22.11 -0.74
CA SER A 121 10.97 -22.35 -0.55
C SER A 121 10.57 -23.72 -1.06
N ILE A 122 9.65 -24.38 -0.36
CA ILE A 122 9.14 -25.71 -0.74
C ILE A 122 8.54 -25.63 -2.14
N GLY A 123 9.02 -26.50 -3.02
CA GLY A 123 8.56 -26.56 -4.41
C GLY A 123 9.17 -25.49 -5.34
N MET A 124 10.07 -24.65 -4.87
CA MET A 124 10.74 -23.66 -5.70
C MET A 124 11.71 -24.33 -6.66
N THR A 125 11.55 -24.08 -7.96
CA THR A 125 12.37 -24.67 -9.03
C THR A 125 13.25 -23.64 -9.76
N LEU A 126 13.12 -22.36 -9.44
CA LEU A 126 13.78 -21.24 -10.13
C LEU A 126 15.23 -21.03 -9.67
N GLY A 127 15.68 -21.75 -8.64
CA GLY A 127 17.01 -21.56 -8.08
C GLY A 127 17.23 -20.10 -7.67
N ASN A 128 18.41 -19.56 -7.94
CA ASN A 128 18.77 -18.19 -7.55
C ASN A 128 17.93 -17.10 -8.24
N SER A 129 17.30 -17.40 -9.40
CA SER A 129 16.38 -16.45 -10.04
C SER A 129 15.17 -16.12 -9.19
N ALA A 130 14.78 -16.99 -8.25
CA ALA A 130 13.75 -16.73 -7.28
C ALA A 130 14.05 -15.47 -6.43
N ASN A 131 15.32 -15.19 -6.18
CA ASN A 131 15.75 -14.06 -5.34
C ASN A 131 15.99 -12.76 -6.11
N THR A 132 16.09 -12.81 -7.43
CA THR A 132 16.54 -11.68 -8.26
C THR A 132 15.49 -11.18 -9.24
N ASN A 133 14.61 -12.05 -9.73
CA ASN A 133 13.71 -11.74 -10.84
C ASN A 133 12.24 -11.63 -10.44
N TYR A 134 11.92 -11.90 -9.17
CA TYR A 134 10.54 -11.97 -8.68
C TYR A 134 10.37 -11.17 -7.39
N VAL A 135 9.15 -10.73 -7.16
CA VAL A 135 8.64 -10.25 -5.88
C VAL A 135 7.54 -11.19 -5.42
N TYR A 136 7.37 -11.28 -4.11
CA TYR A 136 6.38 -12.18 -3.50
C TYR A 136 5.41 -11.38 -2.67
N ALA A 137 4.14 -11.69 -2.78
CA ALA A 137 3.06 -10.98 -2.10
C ALA A 137 2.23 -11.92 -1.25
N ASP A 138 1.75 -11.42 -0.11
CA ASP A 138 0.76 -12.11 0.73
C ASP A 138 -0.62 -12.09 0.09
N TYR A 139 -0.95 -10.95 -0.52
CA TYR A 139 -2.17 -10.76 -1.31
C TYR A 139 -1.93 -9.76 -2.44
N VAL A 140 -2.80 -9.81 -3.43
CA VAL A 140 -2.92 -8.83 -4.50
C VAL A 140 -4.39 -8.55 -4.73
N ILE A 141 -4.78 -7.29 -4.59
CA ILE A 141 -6.12 -6.79 -4.89
C ILE A 141 -6.06 -5.83 -6.07
N ARG A 142 -7.18 -5.65 -6.75
CA ARG A 142 -7.28 -4.81 -7.93
C ARG A 142 -8.51 -3.90 -7.83
N ILE A 143 -8.38 -2.65 -8.20
CA ILE A 143 -9.52 -1.78 -8.40
C ILE A 143 -10.27 -2.29 -9.64
N PRO A 144 -11.58 -2.58 -9.55
CA PRO A 144 -12.37 -3.00 -10.70
C PRO A 144 -12.43 -1.91 -11.78
N GLY A 145 -13.08 -2.20 -12.90
CA GLY A 145 -13.32 -1.24 -13.95
C GLY A 145 -12.57 -1.56 -15.24
N THR A 146 -12.91 -0.81 -16.29
CA THR A 146 -12.51 -1.03 -17.68
C THR A 146 -11.56 0.05 -18.20
N GLY A 147 -11.20 1.05 -17.39
CA GLY A 147 -10.18 2.04 -17.69
C GLY A 147 -10.62 3.51 -17.60
N ASN A 148 -11.89 3.80 -17.34
CA ASN A 148 -12.40 5.17 -17.26
C ASN A 148 -13.57 5.37 -16.28
N GLU A 149 -13.71 4.49 -15.31
CA GLU A 149 -14.84 4.50 -14.37
C GLU A 149 -14.52 5.22 -13.06
N TYR A 150 -13.26 5.19 -12.63
CA TYR A 150 -12.83 5.73 -11.33
C TYR A 150 -11.79 6.84 -11.46
N PRO A 151 -12.21 8.07 -11.88
CA PRO A 151 -11.29 9.19 -12.06
C PRO A 151 -10.84 9.76 -10.71
N ILE A 152 -9.55 9.93 -10.53
CA ILE A 152 -8.96 10.68 -9.43
C ILE A 152 -8.52 12.04 -9.97
N GLN A 153 -9.18 13.10 -9.53
CA GLN A 153 -8.83 14.46 -9.95
C GLN A 153 -7.45 14.87 -9.44
N PRO A 154 -6.75 15.82 -10.10
CA PRO A 154 -5.52 16.40 -9.59
C PRO A 154 -5.69 16.88 -8.15
N GLY A 155 -4.79 16.44 -7.26
CA GLY A 155 -4.85 16.80 -5.85
C GLY A 155 -5.92 16.08 -5.03
N ALA A 156 -6.68 15.16 -5.62
CA ALA A 156 -7.65 14.33 -4.90
C ALA A 156 -7.05 12.98 -4.48
N SER A 157 -7.75 12.28 -3.59
CA SER A 157 -7.41 10.93 -3.13
C SER A 157 -8.59 9.99 -3.30
N ILE A 158 -8.28 8.70 -3.31
CA ILE A 158 -9.23 7.61 -3.06
C ILE A 158 -8.82 6.87 -1.79
N VAL A 159 -9.81 6.35 -1.07
CA VAL A 159 -9.64 5.56 0.15
C VAL A 159 -10.08 4.14 -0.11
N ILE A 160 -9.21 3.19 0.17
CA ILE A 160 -9.48 1.75 0.10
C ILE A 160 -9.47 1.24 1.54
N ALA A 161 -10.65 0.89 2.05
CA ALA A 161 -10.84 0.42 3.41
C ALA A 161 -10.76 -1.12 3.47
N GLN A 162 -10.33 -1.64 4.60
CA GLN A 162 -10.53 -3.06 4.91
C GLN A 162 -12.02 -3.38 5.00
N SER A 163 -12.74 -2.61 5.83
CA SER A 163 -14.18 -2.66 5.95
C SER A 163 -14.70 -1.24 5.91
N ALA A 164 -15.48 -0.92 4.89
CA ALA A 164 -15.99 0.45 4.64
C ALA A 164 -17.21 0.76 5.51
N LEU A 165 -17.04 0.69 6.83
CA LEU A 165 -18.08 0.86 7.82
C LEU A 165 -17.85 2.10 8.69
N ASN A 166 -18.91 2.58 9.31
CA ASN A 166 -18.77 3.54 10.40
C ASN A 166 -18.39 2.79 11.69
N HIS A 167 -17.08 2.63 11.93
CA HIS A 167 -16.59 1.93 13.12
C HIS A 167 -16.87 2.66 14.44
N LYS A 168 -17.34 3.90 14.39
CA LYS A 168 -17.77 4.67 15.57
C LYS A 168 -19.20 4.34 16.02
N ALA A 169 -19.98 3.75 15.11
CA ALA A 169 -21.36 3.34 15.38
C ALA A 169 -21.45 1.92 15.96
N PRO A 170 -22.54 1.56 16.62
CA PRO A 170 -22.84 0.17 16.93
C PRO A 170 -22.95 -0.67 15.65
N LEU A 171 -22.26 -1.80 15.61
CA LEU A 171 -22.25 -2.76 14.52
C LEU A 171 -22.62 -4.15 15.06
N VAL A 172 -22.95 -5.06 14.17
CA VAL A 172 -23.07 -6.49 14.44
C VAL A 172 -22.16 -7.27 13.49
N ASP A 173 -21.61 -8.36 13.97
CA ASP A 173 -20.80 -9.25 13.14
C ASP A 173 -21.66 -10.19 12.28
N ASN A 174 -21.02 -11.03 11.47
CA ASN A 174 -21.73 -11.98 10.59
C ASN A 174 -22.45 -13.11 11.34
N ASN A 175 -22.24 -13.26 12.65
CA ASN A 175 -22.99 -14.16 13.52
C ASN A 175 -24.17 -13.46 14.23
N GLY A 176 -24.31 -12.14 14.03
CA GLY A 176 -25.32 -11.32 14.70
C GLY A 176 -24.93 -10.86 16.10
N GLU A 177 -23.66 -11.05 16.50
CA GLU A 177 -23.18 -10.61 17.80
C GLU A 177 -22.77 -9.13 17.76
N PRO A 178 -22.97 -8.37 18.86
CA PRO A 178 -22.59 -6.98 18.92
C PRO A 178 -21.09 -6.76 18.69
N LEU A 179 -20.77 -5.83 17.79
CA LEU A 179 -19.41 -5.46 17.40
C LEU A 179 -19.20 -3.95 17.58
N SER A 180 -19.36 -3.46 18.78
CA SER A 180 -19.20 -2.05 19.10
C SER A 180 -17.85 -1.78 19.73
N VAL A 181 -17.28 -0.60 19.43
CA VAL A 181 -16.05 -0.13 20.08
C VAL A 181 -16.38 0.48 21.45
N GLN A 182 -15.48 0.35 22.40
CA GLN A 182 -15.67 0.94 23.74
C GLN A 182 -15.52 2.46 23.71
N ASN A 183 -14.60 2.98 22.89
CA ASN A 183 -14.35 4.39 22.73
C ASN A 183 -14.35 4.82 21.26
N PRO A 184 -15.47 5.38 20.77
CA PRO A 184 -15.57 5.84 19.37
C PRO A 184 -14.57 6.92 18.96
N ALA A 185 -13.93 7.61 19.91
CA ALA A 185 -12.88 8.57 19.59
C ALA A 185 -11.56 7.89 19.14
N LEU A 186 -11.43 6.60 19.41
CA LEU A 186 -10.25 5.79 19.05
C LEU A 186 -10.48 4.94 17.78
N THR A 187 -11.32 5.39 16.88
CA THR A 187 -11.55 4.75 15.59
C THR A 187 -12.04 5.78 14.57
N VAL A 188 -12.24 5.36 13.35
CA VAL A 188 -12.62 6.20 12.21
C VAL A 188 -13.94 5.76 11.60
N ASP A 189 -14.57 6.67 10.88
CA ASP A 189 -15.71 6.38 10.01
C ASP A 189 -15.17 6.18 8.59
N LEU A 190 -15.30 4.97 8.06
CA LEU A 190 -14.89 4.61 6.71
C LEU A 190 -16.10 4.31 5.80
N SER A 191 -17.32 4.62 6.23
CA SER A 191 -18.54 4.32 5.46
C SER A 191 -18.63 5.06 4.12
N ALA A 192 -17.82 6.09 3.93
CA ALA A 192 -17.69 6.85 2.69
C ALA A 192 -16.37 6.56 1.93
N ALA A 193 -15.70 5.44 2.22
CA ALA A 193 -14.56 5.01 1.44
C ALA A 193 -14.95 4.74 -0.02
N ASP A 194 -14.02 4.89 -0.95
CA ASP A 194 -14.26 4.66 -2.38
C ASP A 194 -14.35 3.17 -2.70
N PHE A 195 -13.56 2.37 -2.00
CA PHE A 195 -13.50 0.91 -2.16
C PHE A 195 -13.36 0.21 -0.82
N GLU A 196 -13.81 -1.07 -0.79
CA GLU A 196 -13.53 -1.96 0.34
C GLU A 196 -12.93 -3.29 -0.11
N VAL A 197 -12.15 -3.90 0.78
CA VAL A 197 -11.54 -5.22 0.57
C VAL A 197 -12.42 -6.28 1.23
N TYR A 198 -13.56 -6.57 0.63
CA TYR A 198 -14.45 -7.63 1.11
C TYR A 198 -13.97 -9.00 0.59
N LEU A 199 -13.74 -9.94 1.50
CA LEU A 199 -13.28 -11.29 1.17
C LEU A 199 -14.39 -12.35 1.15
N GLY A 200 -15.60 -12.01 1.58
CA GLY A 200 -16.69 -12.99 1.75
C GLY A 200 -17.00 -13.74 0.47
N ASP A 201 -17.08 -13.06 -0.67
CA ASP A 201 -17.36 -13.69 -1.97
C ASP A 201 -16.20 -14.58 -2.43
N PHE A 202 -14.96 -14.10 -2.26
CA PHE A 202 -13.78 -14.90 -2.57
C PHE A 202 -13.74 -16.18 -1.74
N ARG A 203 -13.94 -16.09 -0.43
CA ARG A 203 -13.97 -17.26 0.47
C ARG A 203 -15.08 -18.24 0.11
N THR A 204 -16.26 -17.73 -0.18
CA THR A 204 -17.39 -18.55 -0.63
C THR A 204 -17.06 -19.30 -1.93
N SER A 205 -16.36 -18.66 -2.87
CA SER A 205 -15.95 -19.28 -4.14
C SER A 205 -14.98 -20.44 -3.98
N ILE A 206 -14.22 -20.48 -2.89
CA ILE A 206 -13.31 -21.59 -2.55
C ILE A 206 -13.88 -22.55 -1.49
N GLY A 207 -15.17 -22.44 -1.18
CA GLY A 207 -15.88 -23.35 -0.25
C GLY A 207 -15.68 -23.03 1.22
N GLU A 208 -15.23 -21.82 1.57
CA GLU A 208 -15.04 -21.36 2.93
C GLU A 208 -16.12 -20.35 3.34
N ALA A 209 -16.45 -20.31 4.64
CA ALA A 209 -17.35 -19.29 5.17
C ALA A 209 -16.65 -17.91 5.21
N PRO A 210 -17.38 -16.80 5.02
CA PRO A 210 -16.87 -15.46 5.28
C PRO A 210 -16.28 -15.34 6.69
N TYR A 211 -15.30 -14.44 6.87
CA TYR A 211 -14.82 -14.13 8.22
C TYR A 211 -15.92 -13.47 9.05
N VAL A 212 -15.91 -13.74 10.35
CA VAL A 212 -16.95 -13.22 11.27
C VAL A 212 -17.01 -11.70 11.26
N TYR A 213 -15.85 -11.04 11.17
CA TYR A 213 -15.75 -9.57 11.20
C TYR A 213 -15.61 -8.92 9.82
N ASP A 214 -15.71 -9.69 8.75
CA ASP A 214 -15.68 -9.19 7.38
C ASP A 214 -17.10 -8.83 6.93
N ILE A 215 -17.57 -7.67 7.36
CA ILE A 215 -18.92 -7.19 7.12
C ILE A 215 -18.88 -6.29 5.88
N GLN A 216 -19.62 -6.67 4.86
CA GLN A 216 -19.73 -5.90 3.62
C GLN A 216 -20.58 -4.63 3.81
N ASN A 217 -20.14 -3.54 3.20
CA ASN A 217 -20.97 -2.36 2.96
C ASN A 217 -21.45 -2.36 1.51
N PRO A 218 -22.73 -2.71 1.23
CA PRO A 218 -23.23 -2.81 -0.15
C PRO A 218 -23.29 -1.46 -0.89
N ALA A 219 -23.05 -0.34 -0.20
CA ALA A 219 -22.99 0.99 -0.80
C ALA A 219 -21.57 1.38 -1.27
N VAL A 220 -20.55 0.62 -0.90
CA VAL A 220 -19.16 0.82 -1.29
C VAL A 220 -18.74 -0.27 -2.28
N ARG A 221 -17.92 0.07 -3.25
CA ARG A 221 -17.47 -0.87 -4.27
C ARG A 221 -16.40 -1.80 -3.74
N ASP A 222 -16.59 -3.12 -3.92
CA ASP A 222 -15.60 -4.12 -3.57
C ASP A 222 -14.39 -4.09 -4.50
N MET A 223 -13.20 -4.29 -3.93
CA MET A 223 -12.00 -4.61 -4.68
C MET A 223 -12.08 -6.02 -5.26
N GLU A 224 -11.51 -6.24 -6.42
CA GLU A 224 -11.30 -7.59 -6.96
C GLU A 224 -10.12 -8.26 -6.24
N ILE A 225 -10.31 -9.49 -5.78
CA ILE A 225 -9.27 -10.30 -5.15
C ILE A 225 -8.52 -11.06 -6.25
N ALA A 226 -7.38 -10.52 -6.70
CA ALA A 226 -6.56 -11.17 -7.71
C ALA A 226 -5.75 -12.33 -7.13
N TYR A 227 -5.31 -12.23 -5.89
CA TYR A 227 -4.63 -13.29 -5.15
C TYR A 227 -4.77 -13.06 -3.64
N TRP A 228 -5.00 -14.14 -2.90
CA TRP A 228 -5.00 -14.13 -1.44
C TRP A 228 -4.27 -15.37 -0.92
N GLY A 229 -3.10 -15.17 -0.33
CA GLY A 229 -2.14 -16.25 -0.01
C GLY A 229 -2.50 -17.07 1.23
N ARG A 230 -3.54 -16.69 1.98
CA ARG A 230 -3.86 -17.31 3.28
C ARG A 230 -5.30 -17.79 3.41
N PRO A 231 -5.86 -18.54 2.45
CA PRO A 231 -7.17 -19.15 2.67
C PRO A 231 -7.10 -20.08 3.87
N GLY A 232 -8.00 -19.91 4.83
CA GLY A 232 -8.16 -20.80 5.98
C GLY A 232 -7.17 -20.65 7.14
N TYR A 233 -6.17 -19.79 7.06
CA TYR A 233 -5.15 -19.68 8.13
C TYR A 233 -5.61 -18.86 9.35
N TYR A 234 -6.56 -17.96 9.20
CA TYR A 234 -7.11 -17.14 10.29
C TYR A 234 -8.61 -17.32 10.42
N SER A 235 -9.01 -18.06 11.46
CA SER A 235 -10.41 -18.26 11.82
C SER A 235 -10.90 -17.05 12.63
N GLY A 236 -11.22 -15.95 12.03
CA GLY A 236 -11.90 -14.91 12.78
C GLY A 236 -11.50 -13.48 12.47
N ASN A 237 -10.24 -13.20 12.29
CA ASN A 237 -9.76 -11.87 11.92
C ASN A 237 -9.08 -11.90 10.57
N ARG A 238 -9.33 -10.86 9.82
CA ARG A 238 -8.63 -10.55 8.60
C ARG A 238 -7.80 -9.30 8.84
N ASP A 239 -6.51 -9.39 8.56
CA ASP A 239 -5.64 -8.23 8.49
C ASP A 239 -5.41 -7.90 7.02
N PHE A 240 -5.71 -6.66 6.66
CA PHE A 240 -5.50 -6.13 5.33
C PHE A 240 -4.08 -5.56 5.19
N LEU A 241 -3.54 -5.00 6.28
CA LEU A 241 -2.24 -4.33 6.31
C LEU A 241 -1.32 -4.88 7.41
#